data_638191cf3edd734b2a8a6132496c4348
#
_entry.id   638191cf3edd734b2a8a6132496c4348
#
_cell.length_a   1.000
_cell.length_b   1.000
_cell.length_c   1.000
_cell.angle_alpha   90.00
_cell.angle_beta   90.00
_cell.angle_gamma   90.00
#
_symmetry.space_group_name_H-M   'P 1'
#
loop_
_entity.id
_entity.type
_entity.pdbx_description
1 polymer ?
#
loop_
_entity_poly.entity_id
_entity_poly.type
_entity_poly.pdbx_seq_one_letter_code
_entity_poly.pdbx_strand_id
1 'polypeptide(L)'
;MVIFQIMIGLFVAIGVALIWADIVKIPTMKASKAANNLGKKGNKKTSALDIYLKNISAKLAEKIRLNEYKKDQLATDLKTAGLNITPEAYVSDAIVKSVAIGLLAIPAFFIVKILGLFIIFVAVVMYFSEMKKVSKMIIKKKQKIEYELPRMVSSIEKTMKHQKGVVYALEAFKDTTCPELKEELEITIADMRSGSEFDALSRLESRVGSHDMLLVTKGLRGALYGDDMSVYWATISLQLSAAQQEKLKEQAMGVPRKVRKLSMALLFCFILIYVAVLGQVLLGSMGTLF
;
A
#
# COMPACT_ATOMS: atom_id res chain seq x y z
N MET A 1 32.34 30.35 11.03
CA MET A 1 31.09 29.89 11.65
C MET A 1 29.89 29.95 10.73
N VAL A 2 29.66 31.05 9.97
CA VAL A 2 28.49 31.22 9.08
C VAL A 2 28.40 30.14 7.98
N ILE A 3 29.53 29.82 7.33
CA ILE A 3 29.56 28.78 6.25
C ILE A 3 29.15 27.37 6.79
N PHE A 4 29.56 27.04 8.02
CA PHE A 4 29.22 25.77 8.63
C PHE A 4 27.72 25.68 9.02
N GLN A 5 27.13 26.79 9.46
CA GLN A 5 25.68 26.89 9.72
C GLN A 5 24.85 26.79 8.44
N ILE A 6 25.29 27.42 7.34
CA ILE A 6 24.65 27.33 6.02
C ILE A 6 24.70 25.87 5.50
N MET A 7 25.86 25.20 5.62
CA MET A 7 25.99 23.79 5.23
C MET A 7 25.06 22.89 6.03
N ILE A 8 24.96 23.07 7.35
CA ILE A 8 24.03 22.28 8.19
C ILE A 8 22.59 22.56 7.80
N GLY A 9 22.21 23.82 7.59
CA GLY A 9 20.86 24.22 7.15
C GLY A 9 20.49 23.58 5.80
N LEU A 10 21.42 23.55 4.85
CA LEU A 10 21.22 22.98 3.53
C LEU A 10 21.10 21.45 3.60
N PHE A 11 21.88 20.76 4.44
CA PHE A 11 21.77 19.32 4.67
C PHE A 11 20.45 18.93 5.34
N VAL A 12 19.99 19.71 6.31
CA VAL A 12 18.70 19.52 6.98
C VAL A 12 17.55 19.75 6.00
N ALA A 13 17.61 20.81 5.18
CA ALA A 13 16.60 21.10 4.16
C ALA A 13 16.49 19.98 3.11
N ILE A 14 17.62 19.46 2.62
CA ILE A 14 17.66 18.33 1.69
C ILE A 14 17.12 17.06 2.36
N GLY A 15 17.49 16.78 3.61
CA GLY A 15 16.99 15.62 4.36
C GLY A 15 15.47 15.67 4.57
N VAL A 16 14.93 16.80 4.95
CA VAL A 16 13.48 17.03 5.10
C VAL A 16 12.77 16.91 3.75
N ALA A 17 13.32 17.50 2.69
CA ALA A 17 12.75 17.40 1.34
C ALA A 17 12.71 15.94 0.82
N LEU A 18 13.74 15.13 1.07
CA LEU A 18 13.78 13.73 0.69
C LEU A 18 12.76 12.89 1.48
N ILE A 19 12.62 13.14 2.78
CA ILE A 19 11.62 12.47 3.62
C ILE A 19 10.21 12.86 3.17
N TRP A 20 9.96 14.13 2.90
CA TRP A 20 8.67 14.60 2.36
C TRP A 20 8.38 14.03 0.98
N ALA A 21 9.37 13.94 0.09
CA ALA A 21 9.22 13.33 -1.22
C ALA A 21 8.81 11.85 -1.14
N ASP A 22 9.31 11.12 -0.15
CA ASP A 22 8.97 9.70 0.07
C ASP A 22 7.56 9.54 0.72
N ILE A 23 7.18 10.43 1.65
CA ILE A 23 5.85 10.45 2.27
C ILE A 23 4.76 10.82 1.24
N VAL A 24 5.03 11.78 0.36
CA VAL A 24 4.09 12.25 -0.67
C VAL A 24 4.09 11.34 -1.90
N LYS A 25 4.97 10.31 -1.96
CA LYS A 25 5.14 9.40 -3.11
C LYS A 25 5.35 10.13 -4.43
N ILE A 26 6.09 11.22 -4.41
CA ILE A 26 6.53 11.86 -5.65
C ILE A 26 7.46 10.86 -6.36
N PRO A 27 7.27 10.59 -7.68
CA PRO A 27 8.17 9.75 -8.42
C PRO A 27 9.55 10.42 -8.49
N THR A 28 10.40 10.11 -7.52
CA THR A 28 11.81 10.48 -7.58
C THR A 28 12.52 9.62 -8.63
N MET A 29 13.72 10.00 -9.06
CA MET A 29 14.49 9.31 -10.12
C MET A 29 14.59 7.79 -9.99
N LYS A 30 14.30 7.22 -8.82
CA LYS A 30 14.17 5.76 -8.62
C LYS A 30 12.97 5.15 -9.33
N ALA A 31 11.89 5.91 -9.56
CA ALA A 31 10.71 5.45 -10.30
C ALA A 31 11.00 5.35 -11.81
N SER A 32 11.83 6.22 -12.36
CA SER A 32 12.31 6.16 -13.75
C SER A 32 13.18 4.91 -13.99
N LYS A 33 14.05 4.52 -13.03
CA LYS A 33 14.81 3.26 -13.10
C LYS A 33 13.93 2.02 -12.88
N ALA A 34 12.85 2.12 -12.10
CA ALA A 34 11.90 1.03 -11.91
C ALA A 34 11.04 0.78 -13.15
N ALA A 35 10.67 1.83 -13.89
CA ALA A 35 9.95 1.70 -15.16
C ALA A 35 10.79 0.99 -16.24
N ASN A 36 12.11 1.22 -16.28
CA ASN A 36 13.02 0.51 -17.20
C ASN A 36 13.33 -0.94 -16.78
N ASN A 37 13.01 -1.34 -15.57
CA ASN A 37 13.24 -2.69 -15.04
C ASN A 37 11.98 -3.57 -15.01
N LEU A 38 10.85 -3.12 -15.56
CA LEU A 38 9.62 -3.92 -15.69
C LEU A 38 9.78 -5.15 -16.61
N GLY A 39 10.86 -5.23 -17.37
CA GLY A 39 11.19 -6.39 -18.22
C GLY A 39 12.13 -7.42 -17.60
N LYS A 40 12.69 -7.18 -16.43
CA LYS A 40 13.58 -8.12 -15.75
C LYS A 40 13.01 -8.50 -14.39
N LYS A 41 12.40 -9.68 -14.31
CA LYS A 41 12.14 -10.44 -13.07
C LYS A 41 13.52 -10.70 -12.44
N GLY A 42 14.09 -9.69 -11.80
CA GLY A 42 15.42 -9.66 -11.24
C GLY A 42 15.36 -9.70 -9.74
N ASN A 43 15.91 -10.74 -9.14
CA ASN A 43 16.33 -10.85 -7.75
C ASN A 43 16.66 -9.46 -7.19
N LYS A 44 15.84 -8.96 -6.27
CA LYS A 44 16.26 -7.90 -5.36
C LYS A 44 17.55 -8.42 -4.72
N LYS A 45 18.69 -7.80 -5.01
CA LYS A 45 19.89 -7.97 -4.20
C LYS A 45 19.49 -7.60 -2.78
N THR A 46 19.20 -8.60 -1.97
CA THR A 46 19.01 -8.43 -0.53
C THR A 46 20.34 -7.90 0.00
N SER A 47 20.32 -6.68 0.52
CA SER A 47 21.50 -6.10 1.16
C SER A 47 21.94 -7.04 2.29
N ALA A 48 23.25 -7.18 2.51
CA ALA A 48 23.77 -7.98 3.63
C ALA A 48 23.15 -7.54 4.96
N LEU A 49 22.80 -6.25 5.10
CA LEU A 49 22.07 -5.69 6.22
C LEU A 49 20.65 -6.27 6.34
N ASP A 50 19.92 -6.47 5.22
CA ASP A 50 18.57 -7.04 5.25
C ASP A 50 18.59 -8.50 5.73
N ILE A 51 19.63 -9.25 5.39
CA ILE A 51 19.81 -10.63 5.85
C ILE A 51 20.13 -10.66 7.34
N TYR A 52 20.98 -9.75 7.81
CA TYR A 52 21.32 -9.65 9.24
C TYR A 52 20.12 -9.26 10.09
N LEU A 53 19.34 -8.27 9.64
CA LEU A 53 18.10 -7.84 10.30
C LEU A 53 17.05 -8.97 10.32
N LYS A 54 16.94 -9.77 9.25
CA LYS A 54 16.06 -10.94 9.22
C LYS A 54 16.47 -12.03 10.22
N ASN A 55 17.76 -12.28 10.39
CA ASN A 55 18.23 -13.24 11.39
C ASN A 55 17.94 -12.78 12.82
N ILE A 56 18.08 -11.50 13.10
CA ILE A 56 17.73 -10.93 14.40
C ILE A 56 16.22 -10.98 14.63
N SER A 57 15.41 -10.66 13.59
CA SER A 57 13.96 -10.71 13.69
C SER A 57 13.44 -12.15 13.93
N ALA A 58 14.07 -13.16 13.33
CA ALA A 58 13.72 -14.56 13.56
C ALA A 58 13.95 -14.98 15.01
N LYS A 59 15.10 -14.61 15.61
CA LYS A 59 15.39 -14.89 17.03
C LYS A 59 14.46 -14.12 18.00
N LEU A 60 14.07 -12.90 17.63
CA LEU A 60 13.11 -12.12 18.42
C LEU A 60 11.69 -12.68 18.31
N ALA A 61 11.30 -13.25 17.17
CA ALA A 61 9.99 -13.83 16.95
C ALA A 61 9.67 -14.94 17.96
N GLU A 62 10.67 -15.73 18.38
CA GLU A 62 10.52 -16.80 19.38
C GLU A 62 10.21 -16.25 20.79
N LYS A 63 10.61 -15.02 21.08
CA LYS A 63 10.40 -14.39 22.40
C LYS A 63 9.14 -13.53 22.50
N ILE A 64 8.58 -13.13 21.36
CA ILE A 64 7.39 -12.25 21.34
C ILE A 64 6.14 -13.10 21.57
N ARG A 65 5.46 -12.88 22.69
CA ARG A 65 4.13 -13.42 22.96
C ARG A 65 3.08 -12.40 22.54
N LEU A 66 2.39 -12.69 21.44
CA LEU A 66 1.23 -11.90 21.01
C LEU A 66 -0.02 -12.41 21.76
N ASN A 67 -0.96 -11.49 22.03
CA ASN A 67 -2.28 -11.87 22.52
C ASN A 67 -2.97 -12.74 21.43
N GLU A 68 -3.58 -13.86 21.80
CA GLU A 68 -4.20 -14.82 20.86
C GLU A 68 -5.14 -14.15 19.88
N TYR A 69 -6.01 -13.25 20.33
CA TYR A 69 -6.91 -12.52 19.45
C TYR A 69 -6.18 -11.73 18.35
N LYS A 70 -5.11 -10.98 18.73
CA LYS A 70 -4.32 -10.22 17.76
C LYS A 70 -3.50 -11.11 16.83
N LYS A 71 -3.06 -12.28 17.33
CA LYS A 71 -2.34 -13.26 16.55
C LYS A 71 -3.24 -13.84 15.45
N ASP A 72 -4.45 -14.27 15.78
CA ASP A 72 -5.40 -14.85 14.83
C ASP A 72 -5.87 -13.82 13.79
N GLN A 73 -6.15 -12.60 14.23
CA GLN A 73 -6.49 -11.51 13.32
C GLN A 73 -5.34 -11.23 12.33
N LEU A 74 -4.12 -11.11 12.85
CA LEU A 74 -2.95 -10.83 12.01
C LEU A 74 -2.60 -12.01 11.11
N ALA A 75 -2.80 -13.27 11.56
CA ALA A 75 -2.63 -14.46 10.75
C ALA A 75 -3.59 -14.49 9.56
N THR A 76 -4.86 -14.14 9.80
CA THR A 76 -5.88 -14.03 8.76
C THR A 76 -5.53 -12.91 7.77
N ASP A 77 -5.13 -11.74 8.28
CA ASP A 77 -4.71 -10.60 7.46
C ASP A 77 -3.49 -10.94 6.58
N LEU A 78 -2.49 -11.61 7.14
CA LEU A 78 -1.28 -12.04 6.41
C LEU A 78 -1.62 -13.05 5.31
N LYS A 79 -2.48 -14.02 5.61
CA LYS A 79 -2.95 -15.01 4.65
C LYS A 79 -3.74 -14.34 3.51
N THR A 80 -4.64 -13.40 3.84
CA THR A 80 -5.40 -12.62 2.86
C THR A 80 -4.50 -11.75 1.98
N ALA A 81 -3.42 -11.22 2.57
CA ALA A 81 -2.40 -10.46 1.84
C ALA A 81 -1.49 -11.33 0.95
N GLY A 82 -1.61 -12.66 1.01
CA GLY A 82 -0.76 -13.60 0.27
C GLY A 82 0.66 -13.73 0.85
N LEU A 83 0.83 -13.42 2.14
CA LEU A 83 2.12 -13.51 2.83
C LEU A 83 2.16 -14.76 3.71
N ASN A 84 3.02 -15.72 3.35
CA ASN A 84 3.27 -16.93 4.14
C ASN A 84 4.31 -16.65 5.25
N ILE A 85 3.98 -15.76 6.16
CA ILE A 85 4.82 -15.35 7.29
C ILE A 85 4.01 -15.47 8.57
N THR A 86 4.63 -15.95 9.65
CA THR A 86 3.96 -16.01 10.96
C THR A 86 3.73 -14.59 11.53
N PRO A 87 2.64 -14.36 12.28
CA PRO A 87 2.35 -13.07 12.91
C PRO A 87 3.50 -12.55 13.77
N GLU A 88 4.15 -13.45 14.51
CA GLU A 88 5.28 -13.14 15.38
C GLU A 88 6.48 -12.64 14.56
N ALA A 89 6.78 -13.31 13.45
CA ALA A 89 7.88 -12.91 12.55
C ALA A 89 7.61 -11.54 11.91
N TYR A 90 6.35 -11.25 11.56
CA TYR A 90 5.98 -9.95 10.98
C TYR A 90 6.15 -8.80 12.00
N VAL A 91 5.67 -8.99 13.23
CA VAL A 91 5.82 -7.98 14.30
C VAL A 91 7.28 -7.79 14.66
N SER A 92 8.05 -8.89 14.76
CA SER A 92 9.49 -8.83 15.00
C SER A 92 10.24 -8.04 13.92
N ASP A 93 9.91 -8.24 12.65
CA ASP A 93 10.53 -7.51 11.54
C ASP A 93 10.24 -6.01 11.62
N ALA A 94 9.01 -5.63 11.99
CA ALA A 94 8.63 -4.23 12.20
C ALA A 94 9.41 -3.60 13.38
N ILE A 95 9.56 -4.33 14.50
CA ILE A 95 10.31 -3.88 15.67
C ILE A 95 11.80 -3.73 15.32
N VAL A 96 12.41 -4.74 14.73
CA VAL A 96 13.85 -4.73 14.39
C VAL A 96 14.19 -3.59 13.44
N LYS A 97 13.37 -3.33 12.42
CA LYS A 97 13.55 -2.20 11.51
C LYS A 97 13.45 -0.84 12.21
N SER A 98 12.45 -0.67 13.09
CA SER A 98 12.27 0.58 13.82
C SER A 98 13.38 0.81 14.84
N VAL A 99 13.82 -0.24 15.55
CA VAL A 99 14.95 -0.19 16.49
C VAL A 99 16.27 0.11 15.77
N ALA A 100 16.52 -0.49 14.61
CA ALA A 100 17.72 -0.22 13.82
C ALA A 100 17.83 1.27 13.43
N ILE A 101 16.70 1.91 13.10
CA ILE A 101 16.67 3.35 12.83
C ILE A 101 16.81 4.16 14.14
N GLY A 102 16.14 3.72 15.21
CA GLY A 102 16.25 4.34 16.53
C GLY A 102 17.67 4.33 17.08
N LEU A 103 18.47 3.31 16.76
CA LEU A 103 19.87 3.20 17.20
C LEU A 103 20.75 4.31 16.57
N LEU A 104 20.38 4.81 15.39
CA LEU A 104 21.04 5.96 14.77
C LEU A 104 20.76 7.27 15.51
N ALA A 105 19.76 7.32 16.40
CA ALA A 105 19.50 8.49 17.23
C ALA A 105 20.58 8.70 18.29
N ILE A 106 21.25 7.63 18.74
CA ILE A 106 22.27 7.72 19.81
C ILE A 106 23.43 8.64 19.40
N PRO A 107 24.16 8.39 18.29
CA PRO A 107 25.23 9.30 17.88
C PRO A 107 24.71 10.68 17.47
N ALA A 108 23.51 10.76 16.86
CA ALA A 108 22.90 12.02 16.51
C ALA A 108 22.57 12.90 17.72
N PHE A 109 22.19 12.30 18.86
CA PHE A 109 21.90 13.01 20.09
C PHE A 109 23.14 13.67 20.69
N PHE A 110 24.33 13.06 20.52
CA PHE A 110 25.61 13.65 20.96
C PHE A 110 26.05 14.84 20.11
N ILE A 111 25.68 14.87 18.81
CA ILE A 111 26.03 15.96 17.91
C ILE A 111 25.05 17.13 18.04
N VAL A 112 23.77 16.85 17.97
CA VAL A 112 22.68 17.84 18.10
C VAL A 112 21.50 17.20 18.82
N LYS A 113 21.20 17.65 20.05
CA LYS A 113 20.12 17.09 20.88
C LYS A 113 18.75 17.04 20.18
N ILE A 114 18.40 18.09 19.42
CA ILE A 114 17.14 18.18 18.66
C ILE A 114 17.08 17.16 17.55
N LEU A 115 18.21 16.85 16.88
CA LEU A 115 18.29 15.87 15.81
C LEU A 115 18.04 14.45 16.35
N GLY A 116 18.58 14.11 17.50
CA GLY A 116 18.34 12.83 18.18
C GLY A 116 16.84 12.62 18.49
N LEU A 117 16.17 13.63 19.02
CA LEU A 117 14.73 13.60 19.30
C LEU A 117 13.90 13.39 18.01
N PHE A 118 14.29 14.06 16.93
CA PHE A 118 13.63 13.91 15.64
C PHE A 118 13.77 12.49 15.07
N ILE A 119 14.95 11.86 15.18
CA ILE A 119 15.17 10.47 14.70
C ILE A 119 14.35 9.48 15.51
N ILE A 120 14.20 9.66 16.84
CA ILE A 120 13.33 8.83 17.67
C ILE A 120 11.88 8.96 17.20
N PHE A 121 11.40 10.16 16.93
CA PHE A 121 10.05 10.38 16.40
C PHE A 121 9.85 9.66 15.05
N VAL A 122 10.82 9.74 14.14
CA VAL A 122 10.78 9.04 12.85
C VAL A 122 10.76 7.52 13.04
N ALA A 123 11.52 6.97 13.98
CA ALA A 123 11.54 5.53 14.28
C ALA A 123 10.16 5.04 14.75
N VAL A 124 9.47 5.79 15.62
CA VAL A 124 8.12 5.48 16.09
C VAL A 124 7.11 5.52 14.93
N VAL A 125 7.15 6.56 14.08
CA VAL A 125 6.28 6.67 12.90
C VAL A 125 6.52 5.50 11.94
N MET A 126 7.78 5.07 11.79
CA MET A 126 8.14 3.95 10.93
C MET A 126 7.59 2.62 11.45
N TYR A 127 7.62 2.39 12.77
CA TYR A 127 6.98 1.23 13.39
C TYR A 127 5.49 1.14 13.04
N PHE A 128 4.73 2.22 13.26
CA PHE A 128 3.30 2.25 12.92
C PHE A 128 3.05 2.11 11.41
N SER A 129 3.93 2.63 10.58
CA SER A 129 3.83 2.50 9.12
C SER A 129 4.04 1.06 8.66
N GLU A 130 5.01 0.33 9.24
CA GLU A 130 5.23 -1.09 8.93
C GLU A 130 4.06 -1.94 9.41
N MET A 131 3.52 -1.71 10.61
CA MET A 131 2.34 -2.43 11.12
C MET A 131 1.10 -2.26 10.22
N LYS A 132 0.91 -1.09 9.63
CA LYS A 132 -0.19 -0.82 8.69
C LYS A 132 0.05 -1.33 7.27
N LYS A 133 1.21 -1.91 6.98
CA LYS A 133 1.59 -2.33 5.63
C LYS A 133 0.73 -3.48 5.11
N VAL A 134 0.44 -4.47 5.95
CA VAL A 134 -0.44 -5.61 5.59
C VAL A 134 -1.82 -5.11 5.24
N SER A 135 -2.45 -4.30 6.09
CA SER A 135 -3.77 -3.73 5.80
C SER A 135 -3.78 -2.92 4.50
N LYS A 136 -2.72 -2.17 4.21
CA LYS A 136 -2.57 -1.47 2.93
C LYS A 136 -2.43 -2.42 1.74
N MET A 137 -1.78 -3.57 1.91
CA MET A 137 -1.66 -4.60 0.87
C MET A 137 -3.01 -5.24 0.58
N ILE A 138 -3.78 -5.59 1.61
CA ILE A 138 -5.14 -6.14 1.48
C ILE A 138 -6.05 -5.14 0.74
N ILE A 139 -6.06 -3.87 1.17
CA ILE A 139 -6.85 -2.82 0.51
C ILE A 139 -6.46 -2.69 -0.96
N LYS A 140 -5.16 -2.72 -1.28
CA LYS A 140 -4.70 -2.65 -2.67
C LYS A 140 -5.08 -3.88 -3.49
N LYS A 141 -4.99 -5.10 -2.93
CA LYS A 141 -5.44 -6.34 -3.58
C LYS A 141 -6.93 -6.22 -3.88
N LYS A 142 -7.73 -5.83 -2.90
CA LYS A 142 -9.16 -5.61 -3.05
C LYS A 142 -9.48 -4.57 -4.13
N GLN A 143 -8.81 -3.41 -4.12
CA GLN A 143 -9.01 -2.37 -5.13
C GLN A 143 -8.68 -2.84 -6.55
N LYS A 144 -7.64 -3.67 -6.73
CA LYS A 144 -7.30 -4.24 -8.03
C LYS A 144 -8.36 -5.22 -8.51
N ILE A 145 -8.88 -6.07 -7.62
CA ILE A 145 -9.97 -6.97 -7.92
C ILE A 145 -11.22 -6.18 -8.30
N GLU A 146 -11.63 -5.20 -7.50
CA GLU A 146 -12.79 -4.34 -7.78
C GLU A 146 -12.68 -3.63 -9.13
N TYR A 147 -11.47 -3.23 -9.53
CA TYR A 147 -11.22 -2.59 -10.82
C TYR A 147 -11.53 -3.51 -12.02
N GLU A 148 -11.34 -4.82 -11.86
CA GLU A 148 -11.59 -5.81 -12.90
C GLU A 148 -13.05 -6.29 -12.95
N LEU A 149 -13.85 -6.06 -11.88
CA LEU A 149 -15.23 -6.58 -11.80
C LEU A 149 -16.17 -6.12 -12.93
N PRO A 150 -16.16 -4.86 -13.38
CA PRO A 150 -17.02 -4.45 -14.50
C PRO A 150 -16.73 -5.27 -15.78
N ARG A 151 -15.45 -5.53 -16.03
CA ARG A 151 -15.01 -6.32 -17.18
C ARG A 151 -15.38 -7.81 -17.03
N MET A 152 -15.27 -8.33 -15.80
CA MET A 152 -15.71 -9.67 -15.44
C MET A 152 -17.21 -9.85 -15.69
N VAL A 153 -18.04 -8.94 -15.19
CA VAL A 153 -19.51 -8.98 -15.37
C VAL A 153 -19.88 -8.96 -16.85
N SER A 154 -19.27 -8.06 -17.63
CA SER A 154 -19.52 -8.00 -19.09
C SER A 154 -19.09 -9.28 -19.82
N SER A 155 -18.03 -9.94 -19.38
CA SER A 155 -17.58 -11.23 -19.92
C SER A 155 -18.54 -12.36 -19.57
N ILE A 156 -18.99 -12.41 -18.29
CA ILE A 156 -19.96 -13.39 -17.81
C ILE A 156 -21.29 -13.23 -18.57
N GLU A 157 -21.82 -12.01 -18.70
CA GLU A 157 -23.06 -11.73 -19.44
C GLU A 157 -23.00 -12.28 -20.86
N LYS A 158 -21.91 -12.00 -21.60
CA LYS A 158 -21.71 -12.52 -22.97
C LYS A 158 -21.67 -14.03 -23.01
N THR A 159 -20.96 -14.66 -22.07
CA THR A 159 -20.79 -16.12 -22.04
C THR A 159 -22.08 -16.83 -21.69
N MET A 160 -22.85 -16.28 -20.75
CA MET A 160 -24.13 -16.84 -20.33
C MET A 160 -25.20 -16.76 -21.42
N LYS A 161 -25.18 -15.73 -22.28
CA LYS A 161 -26.08 -15.67 -23.47
C LYS A 161 -25.90 -16.84 -24.42
N HIS A 162 -24.76 -17.54 -24.38
CA HIS A 162 -24.50 -18.73 -25.22
C HIS A 162 -24.81 -20.04 -24.47
N GLN A 163 -25.61 -20.02 -23.40
CA GLN A 163 -26.03 -21.16 -22.59
C GLN A 163 -24.87 -22.00 -22.00
N LYS A 164 -23.72 -21.37 -21.79
CA LYS A 164 -22.58 -22.00 -21.15
C LYS A 164 -22.65 -21.80 -19.64
N GLY A 165 -22.33 -22.85 -18.87
CA GLY A 165 -22.41 -22.83 -17.40
C GLY A 165 -21.50 -21.79 -16.73
N VAL A 166 -21.79 -21.51 -15.45
CA VAL A 166 -21.07 -20.55 -14.62
C VAL A 166 -19.57 -20.88 -14.55
N VAL A 167 -19.20 -22.15 -14.35
CA VAL A 167 -17.79 -22.59 -14.29
C VAL A 167 -17.04 -22.21 -15.56
N TYR A 168 -17.66 -22.47 -16.73
CA TYR A 168 -17.06 -22.12 -18.01
C TYR A 168 -16.86 -20.60 -18.17
N ALA A 169 -17.82 -19.78 -17.70
CA ALA A 169 -17.72 -18.33 -17.78
C ALA A 169 -16.55 -17.81 -16.94
N LEU A 170 -16.33 -18.38 -15.75
CA LEU A 170 -15.21 -18.03 -14.88
C LEU A 170 -13.87 -18.48 -15.49
N GLU A 171 -13.82 -19.67 -16.08
CA GLU A 171 -12.63 -20.19 -16.76
C GLU A 171 -12.22 -19.33 -17.96
N ALA A 172 -13.16 -18.94 -18.77
CA ALA A 172 -12.90 -18.08 -19.93
C ALA A 172 -12.35 -16.70 -19.53
N PHE A 173 -12.72 -16.20 -18.35
CA PHE A 173 -12.27 -14.90 -17.86
C PHE A 173 -10.94 -14.96 -17.11
N LYS A 174 -10.64 -16.05 -16.38
CA LYS A 174 -9.47 -16.13 -15.47
C LYS A 174 -8.12 -15.79 -16.13
N ASP A 175 -7.94 -16.16 -17.40
CA ASP A 175 -6.66 -15.96 -18.09
C ASP A 175 -6.46 -14.53 -18.63
N THR A 176 -7.52 -13.73 -18.64
CA THR A 176 -7.50 -12.36 -19.15
C THR A 176 -7.48 -11.29 -18.04
N THR A 177 -7.56 -11.70 -16.77
CA THR A 177 -7.67 -10.81 -15.62
C THR A 177 -6.34 -10.56 -14.92
N CYS A 178 -6.34 -9.64 -13.92
CA CYS A 178 -5.16 -9.36 -13.11
C CYS A 178 -4.74 -10.59 -12.26
N PRO A 179 -3.45 -10.72 -11.91
CA PRO A 179 -2.96 -11.88 -11.15
C PRO A 179 -3.70 -12.13 -9.84
N GLU A 180 -4.09 -11.06 -9.15
CA GLU A 180 -4.77 -11.15 -7.86
C GLU A 180 -6.18 -11.75 -7.98
N LEU A 181 -6.93 -11.43 -9.02
CA LEU A 181 -8.25 -12.01 -9.29
C LEU A 181 -8.12 -13.39 -9.91
N LYS A 182 -7.12 -13.62 -10.75
CA LYS A 182 -6.84 -14.93 -11.35
C LYS A 182 -6.64 -15.99 -10.28
N GLU A 183 -5.81 -15.73 -9.27
CA GLU A 183 -5.57 -16.64 -8.13
C GLU A 183 -6.86 -17.00 -7.40
N GLU A 184 -7.71 -16.00 -7.10
CA GLU A 184 -9.00 -16.23 -6.43
C GLU A 184 -9.99 -17.04 -7.30
N LEU A 185 -9.99 -16.79 -8.61
CA LEU A 185 -10.84 -17.55 -9.55
C LEU A 185 -10.35 -18.99 -9.72
N GLU A 186 -9.04 -19.24 -9.79
CA GLU A 186 -8.48 -20.60 -9.88
C GLU A 186 -8.88 -21.44 -8.67
N ILE A 187 -8.77 -20.89 -7.46
CA ILE A 187 -9.21 -21.55 -6.23
C ILE A 187 -10.73 -21.83 -6.28
N THR A 188 -11.50 -20.84 -6.71
CA THR A 188 -12.97 -20.96 -6.76
C THR A 188 -13.42 -21.99 -7.78
N ILE A 189 -12.81 -22.02 -8.97
CA ILE A 189 -13.11 -23.01 -10.02
C ILE A 189 -12.76 -24.43 -9.55
N ALA A 190 -11.62 -24.58 -8.87
CA ALA A 190 -11.23 -25.87 -8.28
C ALA A 190 -12.23 -26.32 -7.20
N ASP A 191 -12.66 -25.39 -6.33
CA ASP A 191 -13.70 -25.63 -5.31
C ASP A 191 -15.05 -26.03 -5.94
N MET A 192 -15.46 -25.37 -7.04
CA MET A 192 -16.71 -25.68 -7.75
C MET A 192 -16.68 -27.05 -8.41
N ARG A 193 -15.52 -27.47 -8.92
CA ARG A 193 -15.35 -28.79 -9.56
C ARG A 193 -15.30 -29.93 -8.57
N SER A 194 -14.86 -29.69 -7.34
CA SER A 194 -14.66 -30.70 -6.30
C SER A 194 -15.81 -30.81 -5.28
N GLY A 195 -16.70 -29.79 -5.26
CA GLY A 195 -17.73 -29.69 -4.23
C GLY A 195 -18.97 -28.91 -4.67
N SER A 196 -19.61 -28.21 -3.71
CA SER A 196 -20.78 -27.37 -3.96
C SER A 196 -20.38 -26.06 -4.63
N GLU A 197 -20.97 -25.79 -5.79
CA GLU A 197 -20.76 -24.52 -6.52
C GLU A 197 -21.21 -23.30 -5.69
N PHE A 198 -22.30 -23.44 -4.92
CA PHE A 198 -22.79 -22.38 -4.03
C PHE A 198 -21.81 -22.07 -2.90
N ASP A 199 -21.24 -23.10 -2.28
CA ASP A 199 -20.27 -22.92 -1.19
C ASP A 199 -18.97 -22.32 -1.71
N ALA A 200 -18.55 -22.72 -2.92
CA ALA A 200 -17.39 -22.16 -3.59
C ALA A 200 -17.54 -20.64 -3.81
N LEU A 201 -18.71 -20.17 -4.27
CA LEU A 201 -19.01 -18.77 -4.42
C LEU A 201 -19.06 -18.03 -3.08
N SER A 202 -19.59 -18.66 -2.02
CA SER A 202 -19.59 -18.09 -0.67
C SER A 202 -18.18 -17.91 -0.11
N ARG A 203 -17.30 -18.88 -0.37
CA ARG A 203 -15.88 -18.78 -0.01
C ARG A 203 -15.15 -17.69 -0.79
N LEU A 204 -15.41 -17.53 -2.10
CA LEU A 204 -14.87 -16.44 -2.91
C LEU A 204 -15.28 -15.07 -2.35
N GLU A 205 -16.56 -14.91 -2.02
CA GLU A 205 -17.10 -13.71 -1.42
C GLU A 205 -16.39 -13.34 -0.10
N SER A 206 -16.22 -14.33 0.78
CA SER A 206 -15.54 -14.16 2.06
C SER A 206 -14.04 -13.83 1.90
N ARG A 207 -13.34 -14.45 0.94
CA ARG A 207 -11.92 -14.18 0.69
C ARG A 207 -11.66 -12.80 0.14
N VAL A 208 -12.50 -12.33 -0.79
CA VAL A 208 -12.36 -10.99 -1.39
C VAL A 208 -12.89 -9.90 -0.45
N GLY A 209 -13.99 -10.17 0.27
CA GLY A 209 -14.59 -9.27 1.25
C GLY A 209 -14.99 -7.90 0.66
N SER A 210 -15.50 -7.87 -0.58
CA SER A 210 -15.92 -6.66 -1.29
C SER A 210 -17.41 -6.66 -1.55
N HIS A 211 -18.06 -5.50 -1.35
CA HIS A 211 -19.46 -5.33 -1.69
C HIS A 211 -19.73 -5.58 -3.18
N ASP A 212 -18.84 -5.12 -4.04
CA ASP A 212 -18.96 -5.30 -5.49
C ASP A 212 -18.86 -6.80 -5.87
N MET A 213 -18.00 -7.58 -5.18
CA MET A 213 -17.91 -9.02 -5.37
C MET A 213 -19.17 -9.74 -4.87
N LEU A 214 -19.79 -9.29 -3.78
CA LEU A 214 -21.07 -9.82 -3.29
C LEU A 214 -22.16 -9.72 -4.37
N LEU A 215 -22.24 -8.57 -5.07
CA LEU A 215 -23.19 -8.40 -6.17
C LEU A 215 -22.93 -9.40 -7.30
N VAL A 216 -21.66 -9.60 -7.68
CA VAL A 216 -21.29 -10.55 -8.73
C VAL A 216 -21.63 -11.99 -8.30
N THR A 217 -21.26 -12.41 -7.10
CA THR A 217 -21.56 -13.78 -6.61
C THR A 217 -23.05 -14.03 -6.46
N LYS A 218 -23.84 -13.02 -6.10
CA LYS A 218 -25.31 -13.10 -6.08
C LYS A 218 -25.87 -13.40 -7.49
N GLY A 219 -25.38 -12.70 -8.50
CA GLY A 219 -25.77 -12.97 -9.88
C GLY A 219 -25.37 -14.37 -10.37
N LEU A 220 -24.15 -14.82 -10.01
CA LEU A 220 -23.68 -16.17 -10.33
C LEU A 220 -24.53 -17.25 -9.66
N ARG A 221 -24.93 -17.05 -8.40
CA ARG A 221 -25.86 -17.96 -7.70
C ARG A 221 -27.23 -18.03 -8.39
N GLY A 222 -27.81 -16.88 -8.78
CA GLY A 222 -29.05 -16.86 -9.55
C GLY A 222 -28.95 -17.64 -10.85
N ALA A 223 -27.83 -17.46 -11.57
CA ALA A 223 -27.58 -18.22 -12.78
C ALA A 223 -27.41 -19.74 -12.54
N LEU A 224 -26.88 -20.18 -11.39
CA LEU A 224 -26.80 -21.58 -10.99
C LEU A 224 -28.20 -22.17 -10.68
N TYR A 225 -29.15 -21.36 -10.19
CA TYR A 225 -30.55 -21.77 -10.03
C TYR A 225 -31.31 -21.88 -11.36
N GLY A 226 -30.72 -21.39 -12.46
CA GLY A 226 -31.37 -21.37 -13.77
C GLY A 226 -32.20 -20.12 -14.03
N ASP A 227 -32.09 -19.09 -13.17
CA ASP A 227 -32.79 -17.83 -13.35
C ASP A 227 -32.26 -17.04 -14.55
N ASP A 228 -33.13 -16.35 -15.27
CA ASP A 228 -32.70 -15.38 -16.29
C ASP A 228 -32.13 -14.13 -15.64
N MET A 229 -30.81 -14.10 -15.56
CA MET A 229 -30.06 -13.00 -14.93
C MET A 229 -29.63 -11.92 -15.92
N SER A 230 -30.18 -11.88 -17.14
CA SER A 230 -29.74 -10.94 -18.19
C SER A 230 -29.91 -9.48 -17.78
N VAL A 231 -31.09 -9.12 -17.23
CA VAL A 231 -31.38 -7.77 -16.72
C VAL A 231 -30.50 -7.43 -15.51
N TYR A 232 -30.28 -8.42 -14.65
CA TYR A 232 -29.43 -8.24 -13.48
C TYR A 232 -27.97 -7.94 -13.87
N TRP A 233 -27.40 -8.67 -14.82
CA TRP A 233 -26.04 -8.44 -15.32
C TRP A 233 -25.89 -7.07 -15.99
N ALA A 234 -26.85 -6.66 -16.81
CA ALA A 234 -26.86 -5.33 -17.41
C ALA A 234 -26.86 -4.22 -16.36
N THR A 235 -27.71 -4.35 -15.32
CA THR A 235 -27.82 -3.37 -14.25
C THR A 235 -26.52 -3.27 -13.45
N ILE A 236 -25.96 -4.40 -13.03
CA ILE A 236 -24.68 -4.42 -12.28
C ILE A 236 -23.53 -3.89 -13.11
N SER A 237 -23.46 -4.24 -14.39
CA SER A 237 -22.43 -3.73 -15.31
C SER A 237 -22.44 -2.20 -15.34
N LEU A 238 -23.60 -1.58 -15.45
CA LEU A 238 -23.74 -0.12 -15.40
C LEU A 238 -23.34 0.45 -14.05
N GLN A 239 -23.81 -0.15 -12.95
CA GLN A 239 -23.51 0.29 -11.58
C GLN A 239 -22.00 0.23 -11.29
N LEU A 240 -21.34 -0.88 -11.58
CA LEU A 240 -19.91 -1.05 -11.35
C LEU A 240 -19.06 -0.12 -12.25
N SER A 241 -19.49 0.08 -13.50
CA SER A 241 -18.82 1.00 -14.42
C SER A 241 -18.95 2.46 -13.97
N ALA A 242 -20.10 2.88 -13.47
CA ALA A 242 -20.31 4.21 -12.90
C ALA A 242 -19.46 4.42 -11.65
N ALA A 243 -19.45 3.46 -10.72
CA ALA A 243 -18.61 3.50 -9.52
C ALA A 243 -17.09 3.55 -9.86
N GLN A 244 -16.67 2.83 -10.89
CA GLN A 244 -15.28 2.89 -11.37
C GLN A 244 -14.93 4.28 -11.93
N GLN A 245 -15.81 4.88 -12.73
CA GLN A 245 -15.60 6.24 -13.25
C GLN A 245 -15.54 7.27 -12.12
N GLU A 246 -16.38 7.15 -11.10
CA GLU A 246 -16.35 8.04 -9.93
C GLU A 246 -15.02 7.92 -9.17
N LYS A 247 -14.55 6.69 -8.89
CA LYS A 247 -13.23 6.44 -8.27
C LYS A 247 -12.08 7.06 -9.10
N LEU A 248 -12.15 6.95 -10.43
CA LEU A 248 -11.15 7.56 -11.32
C LEU A 248 -11.20 9.10 -11.28
N LYS A 249 -12.39 9.70 -11.26
CA LYS A 249 -12.56 11.15 -11.10
C LYS A 249 -12.02 11.64 -9.76
N GLU A 250 -12.31 10.93 -8.67
CA GLU A 250 -11.75 11.25 -7.34
C GLU A 250 -10.21 11.19 -7.33
N GLN A 251 -9.63 10.18 -7.94
CA GLN A 251 -8.18 10.06 -8.08
C GLN A 251 -7.59 11.21 -8.89
N ALA A 252 -8.21 11.56 -10.02
CA ALA A 252 -7.80 12.68 -10.85
C ALA A 252 -7.88 14.02 -10.08
N MET A 253 -8.98 14.26 -9.35
CA MET A 253 -9.15 15.44 -8.50
C MET A 253 -8.23 15.44 -7.26
N GLY A 254 -7.72 14.30 -6.85
CA GLY A 254 -6.76 14.17 -5.76
C GLY A 254 -5.36 14.67 -6.10
N VAL A 255 -4.98 14.64 -7.38
CA VAL A 255 -3.64 15.07 -7.86
C VAL A 255 -3.41 16.57 -7.61
N PRO A 256 -4.30 17.50 -8.02
CA PRO A 256 -4.09 18.93 -7.79
C PRO A 256 -4.06 19.29 -6.30
N ARG A 257 -4.82 18.57 -5.44
CA ARG A 257 -4.75 18.76 -3.98
C ARG A 257 -3.37 18.42 -3.40
N LYS A 258 -2.71 17.37 -3.89
CA LYS A 258 -1.35 16.97 -3.47
C LYS A 258 -0.32 17.98 -3.94
N VAL A 259 -0.43 18.44 -5.19
CA VAL A 259 0.46 19.47 -5.74
C VAL A 259 0.33 20.79 -4.97
N ARG A 260 -0.90 21.22 -4.64
CA ARG A 260 -1.13 22.42 -3.83
C ARG A 260 -0.48 22.34 -2.44
N LYS A 261 -0.60 21.19 -1.75
CA LYS A 261 0.06 20.98 -0.44
C LYS A 261 1.58 21.08 -0.55
N LEU A 262 2.16 20.51 -1.61
CA LEU A 262 3.59 20.58 -1.85
C LEU A 262 4.05 22.01 -2.15
N SER A 263 3.31 22.73 -3.01
CA SER A 263 3.58 24.12 -3.34
C SER A 263 3.49 25.02 -2.09
N MET A 264 2.49 24.83 -1.23
CA MET A 264 2.38 25.53 0.05
C MET A 264 3.56 25.25 0.98
N ALA A 265 3.99 23.98 1.08
CA ALA A 265 5.16 23.62 1.90
C ALA A 265 6.44 24.27 1.39
N LEU A 266 6.62 24.32 0.07
CA LEU A 266 7.78 24.94 -0.57
C LEU A 266 7.79 26.46 -0.33
N LEU A 267 6.62 27.11 -0.46
CA LEU A 267 6.45 28.52 -0.16
C LEU A 267 6.77 28.83 1.31
N PHE A 268 6.32 27.97 2.24
CA PHE A 268 6.64 28.10 3.66
C PHE A 268 8.15 28.00 3.94
N CYS A 269 8.85 27.06 3.27
CA CYS A 269 10.31 26.97 3.35
C CYS A 269 11.01 28.26 2.85
N PHE A 270 10.54 28.84 1.75
CA PHE A 270 11.09 30.12 1.26
C PHE A 270 10.90 31.25 2.26
N ILE A 271 9.72 31.36 2.87
CA ILE A 271 9.45 32.37 3.90
C ILE A 271 10.38 32.19 5.10
N LEU A 272 10.59 30.96 5.58
CA LEU A 272 11.50 30.70 6.69
C LEU A 272 12.94 31.09 6.39
N ILE A 273 13.43 30.79 5.18
CA ILE A 273 14.78 31.20 4.74
C ILE A 273 14.88 32.71 4.72
N TYR A 274 13.86 33.38 4.16
CA TYR A 274 13.85 34.86 4.09
C TYR A 274 13.86 35.53 5.46
N VAL A 275 13.03 35.03 6.40
CA VAL A 275 13.00 35.49 7.80
C VAL A 275 14.33 35.25 8.50
N ALA A 276 14.98 34.10 8.28
CA ALA A 276 16.29 33.79 8.86
C ALA A 276 17.38 34.75 8.37
N VAL A 277 17.40 35.06 7.06
CA VAL A 277 18.34 36.01 6.47
C VAL A 277 18.11 37.41 6.99
N LEU A 278 16.85 37.88 7.03
CA LEU A 278 16.51 39.19 7.61
C LEU A 278 16.91 39.31 9.08
N GLY A 279 16.67 38.25 9.87
CA GLY A 279 17.06 38.19 11.28
C GLY A 279 18.57 38.32 11.47
N GLN A 280 19.37 37.69 10.59
CA GLN A 280 20.83 37.80 10.63
C GLN A 280 21.31 39.18 10.26
N VAL A 281 20.72 39.82 9.26
CA VAL A 281 21.07 41.20 8.82
C VAL A 281 20.74 42.19 9.94
N LEU A 282 19.58 42.06 10.56
CA LEU A 282 19.18 42.95 11.68
C LEU A 282 20.09 42.81 12.89
N LEU A 283 20.41 41.57 13.30
CA LEU A 283 21.33 41.31 14.40
C LEU A 283 22.76 41.78 14.09
N GLY A 284 23.20 41.65 12.85
CA GLY A 284 24.50 42.13 12.41
C GLY A 284 24.59 43.68 12.39
N SER A 285 23.50 44.35 12.02
CA SER A 285 23.46 45.82 12.01
C SER A 285 23.38 46.42 13.42
N MET A 286 22.73 45.74 14.37
CA MET A 286 22.73 46.16 15.79
C MET A 286 24.09 45.99 16.46
N GLY A 287 24.89 45.00 16.07
CA GLY A 287 26.25 44.79 16.58
C GLY A 287 27.28 45.79 16.08
N THR A 288 26.96 46.58 15.07
CA THR A 288 27.81 47.67 14.57
C THR A 288 27.42 49.06 15.13
N LEU A 289 26.32 49.16 15.86
CA LEU A 289 25.82 50.39 16.47
C LEU A 289 26.16 50.50 17.98
N PHE A 290 26.69 49.45 18.57
CA PHE A 290 27.25 49.41 19.94
C PHE A 290 28.72 48.95 19.88
#